data_a8d041aa2ad5412d0cfeb32e65c02716
#
_entry.id   a8d041aa2ad5412d0cfeb32e65c02716
#
_cell.length_a   1.000
_cell.length_b   1.000
_cell.length_c   1.000
_cell.angle_alpha   90.00
_cell.angle_beta   90.00
_cell.angle_gamma   90.00
#
_symmetry.space_group_name_H-M   'P 1'
#
loop_
_entity.id
_entity.type
_entity.pdbx_description
1 polymer ?
#
loop_
_entity_poly.entity_id
_entity_poly.type
_entity_poly.pdbx_seq_one_letter_code
_entity_poly.pdbx_strand_id
1 'polypeptide(L)'
;MWCKTCNIETNEELCPVCGSTTIEDIPTEVYWCAHCETPVIQAATQADKGFCPLCKKKMKYLSADLRPVFPEERLLLELLLGEKPFAYVERSVWAANSRYYINGKSVSIPSKTFQEADTDALSKMLEQNKGQNTYEYFDKHIASFINANKLRLHYLKDEAYTFIKKAAEKYDEEHIVLSFSGGKDSTATADIVIKTLGNPSLVHIFGDTTLEFPSTIEYATRYRENHPLAIFQVAKNREQIFYDVCEDIGPPARMMRWCCSMFKTGPITRVINSLYRNQQILTFYGIRKSESVSRSKYNRIEDDAESVKIQQQTVASPIFFWKDFDIWLYILSEKVDFNDAYRLGYDRVGCWCCPNNNQRAQFLSRIYMPEQSKKWRDFLIRFAEKIGKPDAEVYVDTGKWKARQGGNGLAAAGDVKIRFTNCTTEDHAKIYSLVHPLNDDLIGMFTPFGRVAPELGQKLLSEVLVLDIKTNVPIISIQPFGQDGYKHAVKVRTMNVADHESLQRMIGYQIRKFNACRKCLKCESLCRAGAISIVGDSYYINPDKCVRCKMCVTAKYLDGGCMMDKYLRTK
;
A
#
# COMPACT_ATOMS: atom_id res chain seq x y z
N MET A 1 -19.19 3.98 -21.33
CA MET A 1 -19.70 4.80 -20.20
C MET A 1 -21.17 4.46 -19.94
N TRP A 2 -21.73 4.82 -18.81
CA TRP A 2 -23.09 4.47 -18.39
C TRP A 2 -23.85 5.71 -17.90
N CYS A 3 -25.06 5.90 -18.44
CA CYS A 3 -26.00 6.91 -17.96
C CYS A 3 -26.86 6.33 -16.85
N LYS A 4 -26.72 6.84 -15.63
CA LYS A 4 -27.50 6.40 -14.48
C LYS A 4 -29.00 6.70 -14.62
N THR A 5 -29.34 7.80 -15.27
CA THR A 5 -30.75 8.25 -15.43
C THR A 5 -31.50 7.39 -16.43
N CYS A 6 -30.90 7.10 -17.58
CA CYS A 6 -31.55 6.33 -18.66
C CYS A 6 -31.22 4.83 -18.60
N ASN A 7 -30.28 4.43 -17.77
CA ASN A 7 -29.76 3.06 -17.66
C ASN A 7 -29.26 2.49 -18.99
N ILE A 8 -28.59 3.31 -19.80
CA ILE A 8 -28.02 2.92 -21.10
C ILE A 8 -26.51 3.08 -21.13
N GLU A 9 -25.87 2.26 -21.95
CA GLU A 9 -24.44 2.41 -22.26
C GLU A 9 -24.27 3.33 -23.47
N THR A 10 -23.21 4.14 -23.46
CA THR A 10 -22.83 5.06 -24.54
C THR A 10 -21.32 5.27 -24.53
N ASN A 11 -20.76 5.70 -25.63
CA ASN A 11 -19.35 6.09 -25.71
C ASN A 11 -19.12 7.59 -25.41
N GLU A 12 -20.20 8.35 -25.16
CA GLU A 12 -20.15 9.79 -24.98
C GLU A 12 -20.12 10.17 -23.50
N GLU A 13 -19.46 11.28 -23.17
CA GLU A 13 -19.41 11.84 -21.80
C GLU A 13 -20.77 12.37 -21.35
N LEU A 14 -21.59 12.79 -22.29
CA LEU A 14 -22.97 13.18 -22.04
C LEU A 14 -23.92 12.16 -22.67
N CYS A 15 -24.94 11.79 -21.93
CA CYS A 15 -25.95 10.85 -22.40
C CYS A 15 -26.69 11.41 -23.63
N PRO A 16 -26.72 10.72 -24.77
CA PRO A 16 -27.41 11.19 -25.96
C PRO A 16 -28.96 11.29 -25.81
N VAL A 17 -29.52 10.67 -24.78
CA VAL A 17 -30.97 10.67 -24.53
C VAL A 17 -31.37 11.77 -23.55
N CYS A 18 -30.67 11.98 -22.44
CA CYS A 18 -31.09 12.91 -21.38
C CYS A 18 -30.07 14.02 -21.09
N GLY A 19 -28.93 14.07 -21.77
CA GLY A 19 -27.89 15.07 -21.56
C GLY A 19 -27.11 14.97 -20.22
N SER A 20 -27.45 13.99 -19.37
CA SER A 20 -26.74 13.82 -18.09
C SER A 20 -25.33 13.29 -18.30
N THR A 21 -24.39 13.67 -17.42
CA THR A 21 -23.03 13.13 -17.41
C THR A 21 -23.03 11.61 -17.22
N THR A 22 -22.31 10.91 -18.04
CA THR A 22 -22.12 9.46 -17.97
C THR A 22 -20.93 9.09 -17.08
N ILE A 23 -20.91 7.88 -16.57
CA ILE A 23 -19.83 7.36 -15.73
C ILE A 23 -19.24 6.08 -16.32
N GLU A 24 -17.96 5.84 -16.10
CA GLU A 24 -17.26 4.65 -16.62
C GLU A 24 -17.62 3.36 -15.85
N ASP A 25 -18.03 3.48 -14.59
CA ASP A 25 -18.29 2.37 -13.68
C ASP A 25 -19.74 1.85 -13.86
N ILE A 26 -19.90 0.82 -14.67
CA ILE A 26 -21.20 0.18 -14.89
C ILE A 26 -21.49 -0.77 -13.71
N PRO A 27 -22.58 -0.56 -12.95
CA PRO A 27 -22.93 -1.44 -11.85
C PRO A 27 -23.20 -2.86 -12.32
N THR A 28 -22.69 -3.81 -11.56
CA THR A 28 -22.85 -5.24 -11.82
C THR A 28 -23.34 -5.97 -10.58
N GLU A 29 -24.08 -7.05 -10.81
CA GLU A 29 -24.66 -7.92 -9.79
C GLU A 29 -24.38 -9.38 -10.12
N VAL A 30 -24.27 -10.22 -9.10
CA VAL A 30 -24.06 -11.66 -9.26
C VAL A 30 -25.36 -12.41 -8.98
N TYR A 31 -25.74 -13.25 -9.90
CA TYR A 31 -26.92 -14.11 -9.83
C TYR A 31 -26.50 -15.58 -9.75
N TRP A 32 -27.32 -16.41 -9.11
CA TRP A 32 -27.13 -17.86 -9.03
C TRP A 32 -28.09 -18.58 -9.98
N CYS A 33 -27.55 -19.37 -10.89
CA CYS A 33 -28.34 -20.30 -11.69
C CYS A 33 -28.38 -21.69 -11.01
N ALA A 34 -29.54 -22.04 -10.45
CA ALA A 34 -29.71 -23.34 -9.78
C ALA A 34 -29.65 -24.54 -10.72
N HIS A 35 -29.90 -24.36 -12.02
CA HIS A 35 -29.86 -25.44 -13.02
C HIS A 35 -28.44 -25.75 -13.51
N CYS A 36 -27.63 -24.67 -13.69
CA CYS A 36 -26.23 -24.79 -14.12
C CYS A 36 -25.25 -24.83 -12.94
N GLU A 37 -25.76 -24.70 -11.72
CA GLU A 37 -25.00 -24.65 -10.45
C GLU A 37 -23.82 -23.66 -10.49
N THR A 38 -24.05 -22.48 -11.10
CA THR A 38 -22.99 -21.50 -11.35
C THR A 38 -23.44 -20.08 -11.09
N PRO A 39 -22.54 -19.19 -10.61
CA PRO A 39 -22.81 -17.77 -10.54
C PRO A 39 -22.63 -17.10 -11.91
N VAL A 40 -23.44 -16.09 -12.17
CA VAL A 40 -23.44 -15.29 -13.39
C VAL A 40 -23.39 -13.82 -13.01
N ILE A 41 -22.42 -13.08 -13.56
CA ILE A 41 -22.38 -11.62 -13.39
C ILE A 41 -23.13 -10.95 -14.53
N GLN A 42 -23.97 -9.98 -14.17
CA GLN A 42 -24.76 -9.23 -15.14
C GLN A 42 -24.63 -7.74 -14.88
N ALA A 43 -24.45 -6.95 -15.95
CA ALA A 43 -24.48 -5.50 -15.86
C ALA A 43 -25.91 -5.00 -15.60
N ALA A 44 -26.04 -3.84 -14.94
CA ALA A 44 -27.33 -3.20 -14.70
C ALA A 44 -28.09 -2.87 -16.00
N THR A 45 -27.35 -2.67 -17.08
CA THR A 45 -27.81 -2.31 -18.42
C THR A 45 -28.26 -3.50 -19.26
N GLN A 46 -27.96 -4.73 -18.82
CA GLN A 46 -28.24 -5.94 -19.62
C GLN A 46 -29.76 -6.20 -19.74
N ALA A 47 -30.23 -6.38 -20.97
CA ALA A 47 -31.66 -6.57 -21.27
C ALA A 47 -32.21 -7.85 -20.64
N ASP A 48 -31.47 -8.97 -20.69
CA ASP A 48 -31.87 -10.28 -20.17
C ASP A 48 -31.50 -10.49 -18.70
N LYS A 49 -31.44 -9.39 -17.91
CA LYS A 49 -31.07 -9.45 -16.51
C LYS A 49 -31.97 -10.39 -15.71
N GLY A 50 -31.32 -11.27 -14.93
CA GLY A 50 -32.01 -12.29 -14.13
C GLY A 50 -32.25 -13.63 -14.85
N PHE A 51 -31.83 -13.78 -16.12
CA PHE A 51 -31.90 -15.05 -16.85
C PHE A 51 -30.50 -15.59 -17.17
N CYS A 52 -30.35 -16.90 -17.01
CA CYS A 52 -29.09 -17.57 -17.27
C CYS A 52 -28.73 -17.59 -18.76
N PRO A 53 -27.53 -17.16 -19.17
CA PRO A 53 -27.15 -17.16 -20.58
C PRO A 53 -27.05 -18.57 -21.18
N LEU A 54 -26.79 -19.61 -20.35
CA LEU A 54 -26.64 -20.99 -20.80
C LEU A 54 -27.99 -21.71 -20.96
N CYS A 55 -28.80 -21.74 -19.91
CA CYS A 55 -30.04 -22.52 -19.88
C CYS A 55 -31.33 -21.70 -20.01
N LYS A 56 -31.21 -20.37 -20.08
CA LYS A 56 -32.34 -19.40 -20.17
C LYS A 56 -33.31 -19.43 -18.99
N LYS A 57 -33.03 -20.18 -17.92
CA LYS A 57 -33.87 -20.21 -16.73
C LYS A 57 -33.64 -18.97 -15.87
N LYS A 58 -34.67 -18.59 -15.10
CA LYS A 58 -34.60 -17.47 -14.15
C LYS A 58 -33.61 -17.76 -13.04
N MET A 59 -32.79 -16.80 -12.71
CA MET A 59 -31.78 -16.85 -11.67
C MET A 59 -32.21 -16.08 -10.42
N LYS A 60 -31.55 -16.37 -9.30
CA LYS A 60 -31.75 -15.67 -8.04
C LYS A 60 -30.57 -14.74 -7.79
N TYR A 61 -30.82 -13.48 -7.37
CA TYR A 61 -29.75 -12.59 -6.90
C TYR A 61 -28.95 -13.25 -5.76
N LEU A 62 -27.63 -13.16 -5.82
CA LEU A 62 -26.75 -13.77 -4.85
C LEU A 62 -25.97 -12.72 -4.04
N SER A 63 -25.22 -11.86 -4.71
CA SER A 63 -24.32 -10.89 -4.07
C SER A 63 -23.94 -9.76 -5.03
N ALA A 64 -23.33 -8.71 -4.50
CA ALA A 64 -22.73 -7.63 -5.29
C ALA A 64 -21.32 -7.97 -5.84
N ASP A 65 -20.65 -8.94 -5.23
CA ASP A 65 -19.33 -9.46 -5.64
C ASP A 65 -19.15 -10.87 -5.11
N LEU A 66 -18.23 -11.65 -5.69
CA LEU A 66 -18.05 -13.06 -5.36
C LEU A 66 -16.65 -13.54 -5.75
N ARG A 67 -16.12 -14.53 -5.02
CA ARG A 67 -14.88 -15.25 -5.37
C ARG A 67 -15.06 -16.76 -5.25
N PRO A 68 -14.28 -17.55 -5.99
CA PRO A 68 -14.28 -19.01 -5.83
C PRO A 68 -13.72 -19.38 -4.44
N VAL A 69 -14.17 -20.52 -3.94
CA VAL A 69 -13.63 -21.20 -2.76
C VAL A 69 -12.89 -22.43 -3.24
N PHE A 70 -11.57 -22.40 -3.14
CA PHE A 70 -10.71 -23.50 -3.57
C PHE A 70 -10.84 -24.71 -2.64
N PRO A 71 -10.48 -25.92 -3.09
CA PRO A 71 -10.62 -27.15 -2.31
C PRO A 71 -9.99 -27.10 -0.92
N GLU A 72 -8.85 -26.44 -0.76
CA GLU A 72 -8.16 -26.28 0.52
C GLU A 72 -8.97 -25.40 1.51
N GLU A 73 -9.50 -24.28 1.03
CA GLU A 73 -10.38 -23.43 1.84
C GLU A 73 -11.71 -24.11 2.14
N ARG A 74 -12.26 -24.88 1.17
CA ARG A 74 -13.50 -25.62 1.36
C ARG A 74 -13.35 -26.64 2.50
N LEU A 75 -12.24 -27.38 2.55
CA LEU A 75 -11.97 -28.31 3.64
C LEU A 75 -11.94 -27.59 5.00
N LEU A 76 -11.27 -26.45 5.09
CA LEU A 76 -11.29 -25.63 6.31
C LEU A 76 -12.70 -25.16 6.66
N LEU A 77 -13.52 -24.78 5.68
CA LEU A 77 -14.92 -24.40 5.88
C LEU A 77 -15.74 -25.55 6.47
N GLU A 78 -15.59 -26.76 5.93
CA GLU A 78 -16.26 -27.97 6.41
C GLU A 78 -15.94 -28.23 7.87
N LEU A 79 -14.65 -28.17 8.25
CA LEU A 79 -14.21 -28.36 9.63
C LEU A 79 -14.75 -27.29 10.57
N LEU A 80 -14.79 -26.01 10.15
CA LEU A 80 -15.34 -24.91 10.94
C LEU A 80 -16.85 -25.01 11.15
N LEU A 81 -17.56 -25.67 10.25
CA LEU A 81 -18.99 -25.94 10.37
C LEU A 81 -19.30 -27.23 11.15
N GLY A 82 -18.27 -27.99 11.56
CA GLY A 82 -18.43 -29.27 12.22
C GLY A 82 -18.84 -30.41 11.30
N GLU A 83 -18.65 -30.22 9.99
CA GLU A 83 -18.92 -31.24 8.99
C GLU A 83 -17.76 -32.24 8.87
N LYS A 84 -18.03 -33.38 8.26
CA LYS A 84 -16.96 -34.33 7.94
C LYS A 84 -16.09 -33.78 6.79
N PRO A 85 -14.77 -34.07 6.78
CA PRO A 85 -13.93 -33.75 5.64
C PRO A 85 -14.56 -34.20 4.31
N PHE A 86 -14.52 -33.35 3.30
CA PHE A 86 -15.07 -33.58 1.95
C PHE A 86 -16.59 -33.61 1.85
N ALA A 87 -17.35 -33.19 2.86
CA ALA A 87 -18.81 -33.12 2.82
C ALA A 87 -19.36 -32.25 1.66
N TYR A 88 -18.57 -31.27 1.21
CA TYR A 88 -18.96 -30.35 0.13
C TYR A 88 -18.14 -30.51 -1.15
N VAL A 89 -17.49 -31.65 -1.35
CA VAL A 89 -16.62 -31.92 -2.52
C VAL A 89 -17.34 -31.73 -3.85
N GLU A 90 -18.60 -32.21 -3.95
CA GLU A 90 -19.43 -32.10 -5.15
C GLU A 90 -20.23 -30.81 -5.24
N ARG A 91 -20.10 -29.92 -4.24
CA ARG A 91 -20.86 -28.67 -4.18
C ARG A 91 -20.12 -27.52 -4.81
N SER A 92 -20.85 -26.66 -5.49
CA SER A 92 -20.32 -25.38 -5.98
C SER A 92 -20.26 -24.39 -4.82
N VAL A 93 -19.03 -24.06 -4.36
CA VAL A 93 -18.82 -23.23 -3.18
C VAL A 93 -18.15 -21.91 -3.57
N TRP A 94 -18.74 -20.82 -3.10
CA TRP A 94 -18.31 -19.44 -3.38
C TRP A 94 -18.29 -18.62 -2.09
N ALA A 95 -17.60 -17.48 -2.10
CA ALA A 95 -17.54 -16.57 -0.96
C ALA A 95 -17.69 -15.11 -1.35
N ALA A 96 -18.32 -14.34 -0.48
CA ALA A 96 -18.36 -12.88 -0.54
C ALA A 96 -18.15 -12.31 0.86
N ASN A 97 -17.04 -11.63 1.08
CA ASN A 97 -16.63 -11.15 2.41
C ASN A 97 -16.58 -12.30 3.44
N SER A 98 -17.43 -12.24 4.48
CA SER A 98 -17.51 -13.26 5.53
C SER A 98 -18.61 -14.31 5.31
N ARG A 99 -19.27 -14.30 4.15
CA ARG A 99 -20.35 -15.23 3.80
C ARG A 99 -19.87 -16.23 2.76
N TYR A 100 -20.25 -17.50 2.96
CA TYR A 100 -20.10 -18.55 1.97
C TYR A 100 -21.43 -18.85 1.31
N TYR A 101 -21.38 -19.35 0.10
CA TYR A 101 -22.53 -19.79 -0.67
C TYR A 101 -22.27 -21.21 -1.16
N ILE A 102 -23.04 -22.17 -0.62
CA ILE A 102 -22.97 -23.58 -0.99
C ILE A 102 -24.18 -23.87 -1.86
N ASN A 103 -23.98 -24.19 -3.15
CA ASN A 103 -25.03 -24.33 -4.15
C ASN A 103 -26.05 -23.15 -4.09
N GLY A 104 -25.53 -21.92 -3.98
CA GLY A 104 -26.35 -20.68 -3.94
C GLY A 104 -27.06 -20.41 -2.61
N LYS A 105 -26.89 -21.24 -1.60
CA LYS A 105 -27.42 -21.02 -0.24
C LYS A 105 -26.38 -20.38 0.65
N SER A 106 -26.73 -19.28 1.30
CA SER A 106 -25.84 -18.52 2.17
C SER A 106 -25.58 -19.24 3.49
N VAL A 107 -24.30 -19.32 3.87
CA VAL A 107 -23.81 -19.82 5.16
C VAL A 107 -22.84 -18.79 5.71
N SER A 108 -22.98 -18.43 7.00
CA SER A 108 -22.11 -17.46 7.68
C SER A 108 -21.36 -18.13 8.81
N ILE A 109 -20.06 -17.83 8.92
CA ILE A 109 -19.26 -18.23 10.09
C ILE A 109 -19.25 -17.03 11.05
N PRO A 110 -19.73 -17.18 12.29
CA PRO A 110 -19.66 -16.11 13.28
C PRO A 110 -18.21 -15.70 13.55
N SER A 111 -17.95 -14.41 13.73
CA SER A 111 -16.60 -13.91 14.05
C SER A 111 -16.01 -14.54 15.31
N LYS A 112 -16.86 -14.94 16.25
CA LYS A 112 -16.49 -15.64 17.48
C LYS A 112 -15.80 -16.97 17.20
N THR A 113 -16.25 -17.71 16.19
CA THR A 113 -15.65 -18.98 15.76
C THR A 113 -14.16 -18.82 15.43
N PHE A 114 -13.76 -17.72 14.75
CA PHE A 114 -12.35 -17.46 14.44
C PHE A 114 -11.49 -17.13 15.67
N GLN A 115 -12.10 -16.70 16.78
CA GLN A 115 -11.40 -16.39 18.03
C GLN A 115 -11.24 -17.61 18.90
N GLU A 116 -12.26 -18.48 18.95
CA GLU A 116 -12.37 -19.60 19.87
C GLU A 116 -11.91 -20.94 19.27
N ALA A 117 -11.74 -21.01 17.96
CA ALA A 117 -11.33 -22.24 17.30
C ALA A 117 -9.95 -22.72 17.77
N ASP A 118 -9.83 -24.01 18.04
CA ASP A 118 -8.57 -24.69 18.29
C ASP A 118 -7.77 -24.80 16.97
N THR A 119 -6.86 -23.86 16.77
CA THR A 119 -6.04 -23.77 15.55
C THR A 119 -5.08 -24.94 15.42
N ASP A 120 -4.63 -25.54 16.51
CA ASP A 120 -3.70 -26.67 16.48
C ASP A 120 -4.41 -27.95 16.05
N ALA A 121 -5.62 -28.19 16.57
CA ALA A 121 -6.46 -29.30 16.13
C ALA A 121 -6.85 -29.16 14.64
N LEU A 122 -7.26 -27.95 14.22
CA LEU A 122 -7.58 -27.68 12.81
C LEU A 122 -6.38 -27.90 11.89
N SER A 123 -5.20 -27.40 12.27
CA SER A 123 -3.96 -27.57 11.51
C SER A 123 -3.61 -29.05 11.32
N LYS A 124 -3.73 -29.86 12.37
CA LYS A 124 -3.52 -31.32 12.29
C LYS A 124 -4.52 -32.00 11.35
N MET A 125 -5.80 -31.65 11.43
CA MET A 125 -6.83 -32.21 10.55
C MET A 125 -6.61 -31.82 9.10
N LEU A 126 -6.22 -30.60 8.82
CA LEU A 126 -5.87 -30.12 7.47
C LEU A 126 -4.67 -30.90 6.91
N GLU A 127 -3.61 -31.08 7.71
CA GLU A 127 -2.41 -31.80 7.26
C GLU A 127 -2.71 -33.30 7.03
N GLN A 128 -3.53 -33.96 7.86
CA GLN A 128 -3.96 -35.36 7.66
C GLN A 128 -4.72 -35.57 6.36
N ASN A 129 -5.42 -34.54 5.87
CA ASN A 129 -6.22 -34.63 4.64
C ASN A 129 -5.52 -33.97 3.43
N LYS A 130 -4.28 -33.51 3.59
CA LYS A 130 -3.48 -32.90 2.54
C LYS A 130 -3.17 -33.91 1.42
N GLY A 131 -3.21 -33.44 0.19
CA GLY A 131 -2.89 -34.24 -0.97
C GLY A 131 -4.03 -35.15 -1.49
N GLN A 132 -5.18 -35.14 -0.84
CA GLN A 132 -6.36 -35.79 -1.41
C GLN A 132 -6.87 -34.95 -2.59
N ASN A 133 -6.96 -35.58 -3.75
CA ASN A 133 -7.41 -34.91 -4.97
C ASN A 133 -8.92 -34.63 -4.92
N THR A 134 -9.26 -33.36 -4.77
CA THR A 134 -10.66 -32.89 -4.75
C THR A 134 -10.93 -31.80 -5.79
N TYR A 135 -10.04 -31.61 -6.75
CA TYR A 135 -10.15 -30.59 -7.80
C TYR A 135 -11.11 -30.98 -8.93
N GLU A 136 -11.41 -32.25 -9.15
CA GLU A 136 -12.25 -32.67 -10.26
C GLU A 136 -13.60 -31.95 -10.32
N TYR A 137 -14.32 -31.89 -9.21
CA TYR A 137 -15.61 -31.19 -9.14
C TYR A 137 -15.44 -29.69 -9.17
N PHE A 138 -14.42 -29.17 -8.52
CA PHE A 138 -14.08 -27.74 -8.57
C PHE A 138 -13.87 -27.30 -10.01
N ASP A 139 -13.06 -28.00 -10.78
CA ASP A 139 -12.77 -27.68 -12.18
C ASP A 139 -14.02 -27.72 -13.06
N LYS A 140 -14.95 -28.66 -12.82
CA LYS A 140 -16.26 -28.69 -13.50
C LYS A 140 -17.08 -27.44 -13.21
N HIS A 141 -17.14 -27.01 -11.95
CA HIS A 141 -17.85 -25.79 -11.55
C HIS A 141 -17.20 -24.54 -12.14
N ILE A 142 -15.86 -24.48 -12.17
CA ILE A 142 -15.13 -23.38 -12.80
C ILE A 142 -15.34 -23.36 -14.31
N ALA A 143 -15.36 -24.48 -14.99
CA ALA A 143 -15.68 -24.54 -16.42
C ALA A 143 -17.10 -24.01 -16.72
N SER A 144 -18.08 -24.38 -15.90
CA SER A 144 -19.45 -23.83 -15.97
C SER A 144 -19.49 -22.33 -15.74
N PHE A 145 -18.75 -21.84 -14.75
CA PHE A 145 -18.62 -20.44 -14.43
C PHE A 145 -18.01 -19.62 -15.59
N ILE A 146 -16.91 -20.07 -16.16
CA ILE A 146 -16.27 -19.43 -17.32
C ILE A 146 -17.24 -19.38 -18.51
N ASN A 147 -17.90 -20.50 -18.81
CA ASN A 147 -18.84 -20.57 -19.92
C ASN A 147 -20.02 -19.62 -19.76
N ALA A 148 -20.56 -19.50 -18.55
CA ALA A 148 -21.69 -18.62 -18.25
C ALA A 148 -21.33 -17.13 -18.33
N ASN A 149 -20.03 -16.80 -18.19
CA ASN A 149 -19.57 -15.41 -18.11
C ASN A 149 -18.66 -15.01 -19.30
N LYS A 150 -18.68 -15.74 -20.42
CA LYS A 150 -17.85 -15.44 -21.60
C LYS A 150 -18.02 -14.02 -22.11
N LEU A 151 -19.25 -13.52 -22.22
CA LEU A 151 -19.50 -12.16 -22.70
C LEU A 151 -18.89 -11.11 -21.76
N ARG A 152 -19.01 -11.32 -20.45
CA ARG A 152 -18.36 -10.44 -19.48
C ARG A 152 -16.85 -10.47 -19.62
N LEU A 153 -16.26 -11.64 -19.80
CA LEU A 153 -14.81 -11.78 -20.01
C LEU A 153 -14.33 -11.02 -21.25
N HIS A 154 -15.02 -11.14 -22.38
CA HIS A 154 -14.69 -10.39 -23.59
C HIS A 154 -14.76 -8.89 -23.35
N TYR A 155 -15.84 -8.40 -22.76
CA TYR A 155 -15.98 -6.99 -22.41
C TYR A 155 -14.82 -6.48 -21.55
N LEU A 156 -14.43 -7.21 -20.49
CA LEU A 156 -13.35 -6.84 -19.59
C LEU A 156 -12.00 -6.76 -20.32
N LYS A 157 -11.73 -7.72 -21.20
CA LYS A 157 -10.49 -7.77 -21.99
C LYS A 157 -10.43 -6.62 -22.98
N ASP A 158 -11.47 -6.38 -23.75
CA ASP A 158 -11.51 -5.33 -24.79
C ASP A 158 -11.39 -3.94 -24.15
N GLU A 159 -12.07 -3.71 -23.03
CA GLU A 159 -12.01 -2.46 -22.29
C GLU A 159 -10.60 -2.21 -21.73
N ALA A 160 -10.00 -3.21 -21.09
CA ALA A 160 -8.65 -3.10 -20.54
C ALA A 160 -7.59 -2.95 -21.64
N TYR A 161 -7.71 -3.67 -22.77
CA TYR A 161 -6.80 -3.54 -23.91
C TYR A 161 -6.84 -2.15 -24.50
N THR A 162 -8.03 -1.58 -24.69
CA THR A 162 -8.20 -0.21 -25.19
C THR A 162 -7.57 0.81 -24.23
N PHE A 163 -7.82 0.66 -22.94
CA PHE A 163 -7.23 1.53 -21.92
C PHE A 163 -5.70 1.45 -21.87
N ILE A 164 -5.14 0.24 -21.88
CA ILE A 164 -3.68 0.03 -21.81
C ILE A 164 -2.99 0.67 -23.02
N LYS A 165 -3.49 0.43 -24.24
CA LYS A 165 -2.92 1.02 -25.46
C LYS A 165 -2.94 2.54 -25.39
N LYS A 166 -4.08 3.14 -25.01
CA LYS A 166 -4.21 4.60 -24.88
C LYS A 166 -3.28 5.18 -23.81
N ALA A 167 -3.13 4.50 -22.67
CA ALA A 167 -2.24 4.95 -21.60
C ALA A 167 -0.76 4.86 -21.99
N ALA A 168 -0.37 3.82 -22.73
CA ALA A 168 0.99 3.58 -23.18
C ALA A 168 1.44 4.46 -24.36
N GLU A 169 0.51 5.00 -25.15
CA GLU A 169 0.79 5.73 -26.41
C GLU A 169 1.81 6.88 -26.27
N LYS A 170 1.90 7.48 -25.08
CA LYS A 170 2.77 8.63 -24.80
C LYS A 170 4.14 8.24 -24.23
N TYR A 171 4.42 6.95 -24.11
CA TYR A 171 5.63 6.44 -23.46
C TYR A 171 6.35 5.45 -24.34
N ASP A 172 7.68 5.55 -24.38
CA ASP A 172 8.50 4.51 -24.95
C ASP A 172 8.40 3.22 -24.10
N GLU A 173 8.50 2.07 -24.73
CA GLU A 173 8.33 0.78 -24.05
C GLU A 173 9.27 0.58 -22.86
N GLU A 174 10.49 1.11 -22.94
CA GLU A 174 11.49 1.07 -21.87
C GLU A 174 11.09 1.90 -20.64
N HIS A 175 10.15 2.86 -20.77
CA HIS A 175 9.60 3.68 -19.70
C HIS A 175 8.29 3.12 -19.12
N ILE A 176 7.88 1.92 -19.54
CA ILE A 176 6.69 1.24 -19.04
C ILE A 176 7.09 0.21 -17.98
N VAL A 177 6.48 0.31 -16.81
CA VAL A 177 6.82 -0.50 -15.63
C VAL A 177 5.57 -1.19 -15.08
N LEU A 178 5.72 -2.41 -14.61
CA LEU A 178 4.70 -3.18 -13.91
C LEU A 178 4.99 -3.23 -12.40
N SER A 179 4.04 -2.74 -11.60
CA SER A 179 4.10 -2.89 -10.14
C SER A 179 3.60 -4.29 -9.76
N PHE A 180 4.53 -5.19 -9.48
CA PHE A 180 4.21 -6.57 -9.13
C PHE A 180 4.30 -6.78 -7.62
N SER A 181 3.24 -7.27 -6.99
CA SER A 181 3.18 -7.51 -5.53
C SER A 181 3.00 -8.97 -5.16
N GLY A 182 2.93 -9.88 -6.14
CA GLY A 182 2.59 -11.27 -5.93
C GLY A 182 1.12 -11.52 -5.52
N GLY A 183 0.28 -10.49 -5.54
CA GLY A 183 -1.16 -10.63 -5.33
C GLY A 183 -1.93 -10.80 -6.65
N LYS A 184 -3.14 -11.41 -6.60
CA LYS A 184 -3.97 -11.72 -7.78
C LYS A 184 -4.20 -10.52 -8.70
N ASP A 185 -4.39 -9.33 -8.12
CA ASP A 185 -4.67 -8.11 -8.88
C ASP A 185 -3.46 -7.65 -9.68
N SER A 186 -2.25 -7.66 -9.08
CA SER A 186 -1.01 -7.34 -9.79
C SER A 186 -0.63 -8.42 -10.82
N THR A 187 -0.96 -9.66 -10.56
CA THR A 187 -0.77 -10.79 -11.48
C THR A 187 -1.64 -10.63 -12.72
N ALA A 188 -2.95 -10.41 -12.55
CA ALA A 188 -3.87 -10.16 -13.67
C ALA A 188 -3.47 -8.91 -14.47
N THR A 189 -3.01 -7.85 -13.78
CA THR A 189 -2.52 -6.63 -14.43
C THR A 189 -1.27 -6.89 -15.26
N ALA A 190 -0.29 -7.60 -14.72
CA ALA A 190 0.93 -7.93 -15.44
C ALA A 190 0.63 -8.75 -16.71
N ASP A 191 -0.16 -9.80 -16.57
CA ASP A 191 -0.53 -10.67 -17.68
C ASP A 191 -1.28 -9.91 -18.80
N ILE A 192 -2.29 -9.12 -18.45
CA ILE A 192 -3.08 -8.39 -19.46
C ILE A 192 -2.28 -7.27 -20.13
N VAL A 193 -1.37 -6.60 -19.41
CA VAL A 193 -0.51 -5.55 -20.00
C VAL A 193 0.51 -6.17 -20.95
N ILE A 194 1.18 -7.25 -20.55
CA ILE A 194 2.13 -7.99 -21.41
C ILE A 194 1.44 -8.45 -22.69
N LYS A 195 0.26 -9.06 -22.61
CA LYS A 195 -0.51 -9.52 -23.75
C LYS A 195 -0.95 -8.38 -24.67
N THR A 196 -1.34 -7.24 -24.08
CA THR A 196 -1.82 -6.08 -24.85
C THR A 196 -0.72 -5.38 -25.63
N LEU A 197 0.44 -5.20 -25.00
CA LEU A 197 1.59 -4.52 -25.61
C LEU A 197 2.47 -5.46 -26.44
N GLY A 198 2.29 -6.79 -26.28
CA GLY A 198 3.11 -7.80 -26.96
C GLY A 198 4.57 -7.81 -26.48
N ASN A 199 4.87 -7.21 -25.32
CA ASN A 199 6.23 -7.07 -24.81
C ASN A 199 6.43 -7.89 -23.52
N PRO A 200 7.05 -9.08 -23.58
CA PRO A 200 7.35 -9.90 -22.42
C PRO A 200 8.54 -9.39 -21.60
N SER A 201 9.30 -8.40 -22.10
CA SER A 201 10.51 -7.89 -21.47
C SER A 201 10.25 -6.67 -20.56
N LEU A 202 8.99 -6.33 -20.28
CA LEU A 202 8.65 -5.21 -19.42
C LEU A 202 9.29 -5.33 -18.03
N VAL A 203 9.66 -4.18 -17.46
CA VAL A 203 10.23 -4.09 -16.12
C VAL A 203 9.16 -4.37 -15.08
N HIS A 204 9.39 -5.39 -14.25
CA HIS A 204 8.57 -5.72 -13.08
C HIS A 204 9.28 -5.25 -11.82
N ILE A 205 8.63 -4.48 -10.97
CA ILE A 205 9.18 -4.08 -9.67
C ILE A 205 8.40 -4.77 -8.56
N PHE A 206 9.08 -5.69 -7.86
CA PHE A 206 8.58 -6.39 -6.68
C PHE A 206 9.12 -5.75 -5.41
N GLY A 207 8.23 -5.28 -4.54
CA GLY A 207 8.61 -4.71 -3.24
C GLY A 207 8.69 -5.79 -2.17
N ASP A 208 9.89 -6.32 -1.89
CA ASP A 208 10.15 -7.23 -0.78
C ASP A 208 10.25 -6.45 0.53
N THR A 209 9.18 -6.45 1.30
CA THR A 209 9.14 -5.80 2.62
C THR A 209 9.77 -6.63 3.73
N THR A 210 10.25 -7.85 3.45
CA THR A 210 10.68 -8.88 4.43
C THR A 210 9.54 -9.41 5.32
N LEU A 211 8.31 -8.95 5.09
CA LEU A 211 7.12 -9.29 5.84
C LEU A 211 6.05 -9.96 4.94
N GLU A 212 6.47 -10.39 3.76
CA GLU A 212 5.58 -11.08 2.83
C GLU A 212 5.23 -12.48 3.37
N PHE A 213 4.09 -12.99 2.94
CA PHE A 213 3.77 -14.41 3.17
C PHE A 213 4.84 -15.30 2.53
N PRO A 214 5.22 -16.43 3.12
CA PRO A 214 6.14 -17.38 2.48
C PRO A 214 5.69 -17.75 1.07
N SER A 215 4.40 -18.05 0.89
CA SER A 215 3.80 -18.33 -0.41
C SER A 215 3.91 -17.18 -1.42
N THR A 216 4.07 -15.93 -0.96
CA THR A 216 4.29 -14.79 -1.87
C THR A 216 5.71 -14.79 -2.42
N ILE A 217 6.70 -15.15 -1.60
CA ILE A 217 8.09 -15.26 -2.03
C ILE A 217 8.25 -16.44 -2.99
N GLU A 218 7.65 -17.58 -2.66
CA GLU A 218 7.61 -18.77 -3.52
C GLU A 218 6.95 -18.46 -4.86
N TYR A 219 5.81 -17.78 -4.84
CA TYR A 219 5.10 -17.37 -6.05
C TYR A 219 5.91 -16.36 -6.88
N ALA A 220 6.52 -15.36 -6.27
CA ALA A 220 7.35 -14.39 -6.99
C ALA A 220 8.56 -15.05 -7.66
N THR A 221 9.15 -16.07 -7.01
CA THR A 221 10.22 -16.90 -7.60
C THR A 221 9.72 -17.69 -8.79
N ARG A 222 8.62 -18.43 -8.63
CA ARG A 222 7.96 -19.21 -9.69
C ARG A 222 7.51 -18.32 -10.86
N TYR A 223 6.97 -17.13 -10.57
CA TYR A 223 6.59 -16.17 -11.59
C TYR A 223 7.80 -15.75 -12.45
N ARG A 224 8.92 -15.42 -11.81
CA ARG A 224 10.15 -15.03 -12.50
C ARG A 224 10.71 -16.18 -13.36
N GLU A 225 10.67 -17.41 -12.87
CA GLU A 225 11.09 -18.59 -13.62
C GLU A 225 10.21 -18.84 -14.84
N ASN A 226 8.89 -18.63 -14.72
CA ASN A 226 7.93 -18.78 -15.82
C ASN A 226 7.95 -17.60 -16.81
N HIS A 227 8.58 -16.46 -16.44
CA HIS A 227 8.71 -15.27 -17.30
C HIS A 227 10.18 -14.87 -17.47
N PRO A 228 11.01 -15.71 -18.12
CA PRO A 228 12.46 -15.52 -18.16
C PRO A 228 12.90 -14.28 -18.94
N LEU A 229 12.04 -13.70 -19.79
CA LEU A 229 12.31 -12.47 -20.53
C LEU A 229 11.99 -11.22 -19.71
N ALA A 230 11.19 -11.31 -18.65
CA ALA A 230 10.82 -10.17 -17.82
C ALA A 230 12.04 -9.62 -17.06
N ILE A 231 12.20 -8.30 -17.08
CA ILE A 231 13.22 -7.61 -16.27
C ILE A 231 12.68 -7.48 -14.85
N PHE A 232 13.01 -8.43 -13.99
CA PHE A 232 12.45 -8.52 -12.63
C PHE A 232 13.37 -7.86 -11.60
N GLN A 233 12.93 -6.75 -11.02
CA GLN A 233 13.65 -5.96 -10.04
C GLN A 233 13.05 -6.15 -8.64
N VAL A 234 13.90 -6.47 -7.66
CA VAL A 234 13.48 -6.62 -6.26
C VAL A 234 13.90 -5.40 -5.46
N ALA A 235 12.92 -4.66 -4.98
CA ALA A 235 13.09 -3.48 -4.14
C ALA A 235 13.00 -3.87 -2.65
N LYS A 236 14.13 -3.86 -1.94
CA LYS A 236 14.26 -4.28 -0.54
C LYS A 236 15.04 -3.27 0.28
N ASN A 237 14.60 -2.99 1.50
CA ASN A 237 15.41 -2.27 2.48
C ASN A 237 16.42 -3.26 3.09
N ARG A 238 17.71 -2.98 2.91
CA ARG A 238 18.81 -3.80 3.44
C ARG A 238 19.48 -3.18 4.66
N GLU A 239 19.13 -1.95 5.00
CA GLU A 239 19.78 -1.18 6.06
C GLU A 239 19.07 -1.33 7.41
N GLN A 240 17.78 -1.67 7.41
CA GLN A 240 16.99 -1.72 8.63
C GLN A 240 16.21 -3.02 8.77
N ILE A 241 16.12 -3.50 10.01
CA ILE A 241 15.37 -4.70 10.37
C ILE A 241 14.04 -4.27 11.00
N PHE A 242 12.95 -4.89 10.56
CA PHE A 242 11.60 -4.52 10.98
C PHE A 242 11.40 -4.54 12.52
N TYR A 243 11.90 -5.58 13.19
CA TYR A 243 11.74 -5.70 14.63
C TYR A 243 12.54 -4.64 15.41
N ASP A 244 13.74 -4.27 14.94
CA ASP A 244 14.55 -3.24 15.58
C ASP A 244 13.86 -1.88 15.51
N VAL A 245 13.26 -1.58 14.35
CA VAL A 245 12.44 -0.36 14.19
C VAL A 245 11.18 -0.42 15.06
N CYS A 246 10.57 -1.61 15.24
CA CYS A 246 9.45 -1.77 16.15
C CYS A 246 9.82 -1.51 17.63
N GLU A 247 11.04 -1.85 18.04
CA GLU A 247 11.51 -1.54 19.42
C GLU A 247 11.69 -0.04 19.65
N ASP A 248 12.13 0.72 18.64
CA ASP A 248 12.33 2.17 18.73
C ASP A 248 11.01 2.96 18.59
N ILE A 249 10.22 2.68 17.57
CA ILE A 249 9.02 3.45 17.22
C ILE A 249 7.74 2.80 17.77
N GLY A 250 7.79 1.52 18.09
CA GLY A 250 6.66 0.66 18.38
C GLY A 250 6.05 0.04 17.12
N PRO A 251 5.25 -1.03 17.26
CA PRO A 251 4.64 -1.73 16.13
C PRO A 251 3.82 -0.79 15.25
N PRO A 252 3.76 -1.03 13.93
CA PRO A 252 2.92 -0.24 13.05
C PRO A 252 1.44 -0.38 13.45
N ALA A 253 0.66 0.67 13.20
CA ALA A 253 -0.77 0.70 13.44
C ALA A 253 -1.51 1.23 12.21
N ARG A 254 -2.84 1.19 12.19
CA ARG A 254 -3.64 1.62 11.03
C ARG A 254 -3.33 3.04 10.58
N MET A 255 -3.08 3.94 11.56
CA MET A 255 -2.73 5.34 11.30
C MET A 255 -1.22 5.60 11.35
N MET A 256 -0.40 4.63 11.73
CA MET A 256 1.06 4.74 11.90
C MET A 256 1.76 3.75 10.98
N ARG A 257 1.70 4.01 9.69
CA ARG A 257 2.18 3.09 8.65
C ARG A 257 3.62 3.39 8.20
N TRP A 258 4.51 3.63 9.16
CA TRP A 258 5.93 3.87 8.90
C TRP A 258 6.57 2.73 8.10
N CYS A 259 6.16 1.49 8.36
CA CYS A 259 6.64 0.30 7.65
C CYS A 259 6.45 0.40 6.12
N CYS A 260 5.33 0.97 5.66
CA CYS A 260 5.10 1.15 4.22
C CYS A 260 6.11 2.11 3.58
N SER A 261 6.55 3.15 4.29
CA SER A 261 7.56 4.08 3.77
C SER A 261 8.96 3.46 3.78
N MET A 262 9.32 2.78 4.88
CA MET A 262 10.66 2.24 5.07
C MET A 262 10.93 0.97 4.25
N PHE A 263 9.93 0.09 4.16
CA PHE A 263 10.14 -1.25 3.58
C PHE A 263 9.42 -1.45 2.23
N LYS A 264 8.64 -0.48 1.75
CA LYS A 264 7.95 -0.60 0.46
C LYS A 264 8.23 0.60 -0.46
N THR A 265 7.64 1.78 -0.17
CA THR A 265 7.73 2.92 -1.10
C THR A 265 9.15 3.49 -1.22
N GLY A 266 9.92 3.54 -0.14
CA GLY A 266 11.31 4.01 -0.18
C GLY A 266 12.21 3.13 -1.06
N PRO A 267 12.30 1.82 -0.80
CA PRO A 267 13.06 0.92 -1.66
C PRO A 267 12.62 0.91 -3.13
N ILE A 268 11.31 0.94 -3.40
CA ILE A 268 10.79 1.03 -4.77
C ILE A 268 11.25 2.34 -5.44
N THR A 269 11.19 3.47 -4.72
CA THR A 269 11.69 4.76 -5.24
C THR A 269 13.17 4.68 -5.60
N ARG A 270 13.98 4.05 -4.77
CA ARG A 270 15.42 3.87 -5.05
C ARG A 270 15.67 3.06 -6.33
N VAL A 271 14.93 1.98 -6.52
CA VAL A 271 15.01 1.17 -7.74
C VAL A 271 14.62 2.01 -8.97
N ILE A 272 13.50 2.73 -8.90
CA ILE A 272 13.05 3.60 -9.99
C ILE A 272 14.09 4.68 -10.30
N ASN A 273 14.62 5.37 -9.29
CA ASN A 273 15.64 6.40 -9.48
C ASN A 273 16.95 5.85 -10.08
N SER A 274 17.30 4.61 -9.76
CA SER A 274 18.50 3.97 -10.31
C SER A 274 18.34 3.58 -11.78
N LEU A 275 17.14 3.16 -12.17
CA LEU A 275 16.85 2.73 -13.53
C LEU A 275 16.58 3.92 -14.47
N TYR A 276 15.81 4.90 -14.02
CA TYR A 276 15.21 5.93 -14.88
C TYR A 276 15.77 7.35 -14.68
N ARG A 277 16.72 7.58 -13.74
CA ARG A 277 17.46 8.85 -13.58
C ARG A 277 16.63 10.12 -13.75
N ASN A 278 15.50 10.23 -13.05
CA ASN A 278 14.55 11.35 -13.11
C ASN A 278 13.70 11.45 -14.41
N GLN A 279 13.66 10.41 -15.21
CA GLN A 279 12.73 10.32 -16.35
C GLN A 279 11.32 10.01 -15.83
N GLN A 280 10.29 10.49 -16.53
CA GLN A 280 8.90 10.12 -16.26
C GLN A 280 8.64 8.71 -16.80
N ILE A 281 7.99 7.89 -15.99
CA ILE A 281 7.62 6.53 -16.35
C ILE A 281 6.12 6.32 -16.20
N LEU A 282 5.57 5.44 -17.01
CA LEU A 282 4.23 4.91 -16.85
C LEU A 282 4.31 3.62 -16.01
N THR A 283 3.65 3.59 -14.88
CA THR A 283 3.57 2.37 -14.07
C THR A 283 2.15 1.83 -14.04
N PHE A 284 1.98 0.59 -14.47
CA PHE A 284 0.72 -0.11 -14.33
C PHE A 284 0.59 -0.77 -12.94
N TYR A 285 -0.51 -0.47 -12.26
CA TYR A 285 -0.84 -1.00 -10.94
C TYR A 285 -2.11 -1.83 -10.96
N GLY A 286 -2.11 -2.92 -10.22
CA GLY A 286 -3.32 -3.70 -9.93
C GLY A 286 -4.17 -3.04 -8.83
N ILE A 287 -4.65 -1.82 -9.08
CA ILE A 287 -5.52 -1.09 -8.15
C ILE A 287 -6.97 -1.21 -8.63
N ARG A 288 -7.88 -1.54 -7.70
CA ARG A 288 -9.32 -1.60 -7.98
C ARG A 288 -10.10 -0.65 -7.07
N LYS A 289 -11.09 0.02 -7.63
CA LYS A 289 -12.00 0.95 -6.93
C LYS A 289 -12.74 0.26 -5.78
N SER A 290 -13.11 -1.01 -5.98
CA SER A 290 -13.88 -1.81 -5.04
C SER A 290 -13.12 -2.29 -3.80
N GLU A 291 -11.77 -2.20 -3.77
CA GLU A 291 -10.97 -2.75 -2.67
C GLU A 291 -11.10 -2.00 -1.34
N SER A 292 -11.37 -0.71 -1.37
CA SER A 292 -11.53 0.09 -0.15
C SER A 292 -12.12 1.48 -0.43
N VAL A 293 -12.75 2.08 0.60
CA VAL A 293 -13.24 3.47 0.55
C VAL A 293 -12.14 4.47 0.18
N SER A 294 -10.89 4.21 0.57
CA SER A 294 -9.78 5.09 0.17
C SER A 294 -9.47 4.97 -1.32
N ARG A 295 -9.49 3.76 -1.88
CA ARG A 295 -9.22 3.52 -3.30
C ARG A 295 -10.36 3.94 -4.22
N SER A 296 -11.59 3.97 -3.72
CA SER A 296 -12.74 4.45 -4.50
C SER A 296 -12.64 5.94 -4.87
N LYS A 297 -11.74 6.68 -4.22
CA LYS A 297 -11.46 8.10 -4.47
C LYS A 297 -10.29 8.35 -5.42
N TYR A 298 -9.63 7.30 -5.88
CA TYR A 298 -8.53 7.41 -6.84
C TYR A 298 -9.08 7.60 -8.24
N ASN A 299 -8.28 8.21 -9.11
CA ASN A 299 -8.54 8.20 -10.54
C ASN A 299 -7.90 6.95 -11.16
N ARG A 300 -8.40 6.56 -12.31
CA ARG A 300 -7.86 5.43 -13.08
C ARG A 300 -6.46 5.71 -13.59
N ILE A 301 -6.17 6.99 -13.91
CA ILE A 301 -4.85 7.53 -14.20
C ILE A 301 -4.56 8.61 -13.15
N GLU A 302 -3.40 8.54 -12.54
CA GLU A 302 -2.91 9.49 -11.54
C GLU A 302 -1.53 10.00 -11.98
N ASP A 303 -1.42 11.27 -12.27
CA ASP A 303 -0.19 11.96 -12.67
C ASP A 303 0.10 13.19 -11.79
N ASP A 304 -0.82 13.54 -10.90
CA ASP A 304 -0.68 14.67 -9.99
C ASP A 304 0.30 14.37 -8.84
N ALA A 305 1.16 15.35 -8.59
CA ALA A 305 2.17 15.31 -7.54
C ALA A 305 1.64 15.05 -6.12
N GLU A 306 0.41 15.45 -5.83
CA GLU A 306 -0.21 15.24 -4.53
C GLU A 306 -0.82 13.85 -4.36
N SER A 307 -1.24 13.24 -5.45
CA SER A 307 -1.89 11.93 -5.47
C SER A 307 -0.90 10.77 -5.55
N VAL A 308 0.20 10.94 -6.29
CA VAL A 308 1.20 9.88 -6.52
C VAL A 308 2.23 9.82 -5.39
N LYS A 309 2.45 8.62 -4.86
CA LYS A 309 3.39 8.39 -3.75
C LYS A 309 4.86 8.48 -4.16
N ILE A 310 5.17 8.19 -5.40
CA ILE A 310 6.50 8.24 -6.01
C ILE A 310 6.40 9.21 -7.19
N GLN A 311 7.14 10.28 -7.12
CA GLN A 311 6.93 11.49 -7.92
C GLN A 311 7.29 11.38 -9.42
N GLN A 312 7.97 10.33 -9.82
CA GLN A 312 8.40 10.12 -11.22
C GLN A 312 7.43 9.24 -12.01
N GLN A 313 6.27 8.92 -11.43
CA GLN A 313 5.32 7.99 -12.03
C GLN A 313 4.04 8.68 -12.47
N THR A 314 3.59 8.34 -13.67
CA THR A 314 2.19 8.31 -14.00
C THR A 314 1.67 6.91 -13.65
N VAL A 315 0.65 6.83 -12.83
CA VAL A 315 0.04 5.57 -12.39
C VAL A 315 -1.18 5.29 -13.25
N ALA A 316 -1.23 4.12 -13.89
CA ALA A 316 -2.37 3.66 -14.65
C ALA A 316 -2.90 2.33 -14.08
N SER A 317 -4.22 2.21 -13.95
CA SER A 317 -4.88 1.05 -13.34
C SER A 317 -5.85 0.39 -14.33
N PRO A 318 -5.39 -0.58 -15.15
CA PRO A 318 -6.22 -1.19 -16.20
C PRO A 318 -7.48 -1.87 -15.66
N ILE A 319 -7.34 -2.50 -14.49
CA ILE A 319 -8.40 -3.27 -13.83
C ILE A 319 -9.19 -2.46 -12.79
N PHE A 320 -9.18 -1.12 -12.88
CA PHE A 320 -9.72 -0.22 -11.85
C PHE A 320 -11.19 -0.50 -11.51
N PHE A 321 -12.02 -0.81 -12.50
CA PHE A 321 -13.44 -1.10 -12.33
C PHE A 321 -13.77 -2.58 -12.13
N TRP A 322 -12.76 -3.46 -12.14
CA TRP A 322 -12.98 -4.88 -11.95
C TRP A 322 -13.32 -5.19 -10.49
N LYS A 323 -14.21 -6.17 -10.30
CA LYS A 323 -14.54 -6.75 -9.00
C LYS A 323 -13.71 -8.02 -8.76
N ASP A 324 -13.81 -8.59 -7.57
CA ASP A 324 -13.13 -9.87 -7.26
C ASP A 324 -13.56 -10.98 -8.22
N PHE A 325 -14.85 -11.00 -8.54
CA PHE A 325 -15.39 -11.93 -9.53
C PHE A 325 -14.71 -11.80 -10.90
N ASP A 326 -14.48 -10.58 -11.37
CA ASP A 326 -13.87 -10.32 -12.68
C ASP A 326 -12.40 -10.77 -12.71
N ILE A 327 -11.66 -10.51 -11.61
CA ILE A 327 -10.27 -10.95 -11.48
C ILE A 327 -10.18 -12.48 -11.56
N TRP A 328 -11.04 -13.18 -10.82
CA TRP A 328 -11.02 -14.65 -10.83
C TRP A 328 -11.51 -15.23 -12.16
N LEU A 329 -12.50 -14.58 -12.79
CA LEU A 329 -12.94 -14.97 -14.13
C LEU A 329 -11.76 -14.88 -15.13
N TYR A 330 -10.99 -13.78 -15.08
CA TYR A 330 -9.82 -13.59 -15.93
C TYR A 330 -8.73 -14.63 -15.62
N ILE A 331 -8.26 -14.73 -14.37
CA ILE A 331 -7.18 -15.63 -13.96
C ILE A 331 -7.48 -17.08 -14.33
N LEU A 332 -8.70 -17.55 -14.03
CA LEU A 332 -9.09 -18.94 -14.25
C LEU A 332 -9.33 -19.24 -15.73
N SER A 333 -9.88 -18.30 -16.52
CA SER A 333 -10.10 -18.50 -17.95
C SER A 333 -8.81 -18.47 -18.76
N GLU A 334 -7.88 -17.56 -18.41
CA GLU A 334 -6.57 -17.42 -19.07
C GLU A 334 -5.53 -18.40 -18.51
N LYS A 335 -5.90 -19.21 -17.50
CA LYS A 335 -5.02 -20.16 -16.81
C LYS A 335 -3.74 -19.51 -16.28
N VAL A 336 -3.87 -18.27 -15.81
CA VAL A 336 -2.76 -17.52 -15.21
C VAL A 336 -2.41 -18.14 -13.86
N ASP A 337 -1.13 -18.43 -13.63
CA ASP A 337 -0.65 -18.87 -12.31
C ASP A 337 -0.81 -17.77 -11.27
N PHE A 338 -1.09 -18.13 -10.03
CA PHE A 338 -1.34 -17.19 -8.95
C PHE A 338 -0.82 -17.69 -7.60
N ASN A 339 -0.75 -16.79 -6.63
CA ASN A 339 -0.25 -17.06 -5.29
C ASN A 339 -1.14 -18.05 -4.52
N ASP A 340 -0.54 -19.12 -4.02
CA ASP A 340 -1.23 -20.23 -3.35
C ASP A 340 -1.93 -19.82 -2.05
N ALA A 341 -1.58 -18.68 -1.43
CA ALA A 341 -2.32 -18.16 -0.28
C ALA A 341 -3.83 -17.99 -0.56
N TYR A 342 -4.21 -17.70 -1.81
CA TYR A 342 -5.62 -17.58 -2.17
C TYR A 342 -6.37 -18.92 -2.10
N ARG A 343 -5.67 -20.04 -2.36
CA ARG A 343 -6.24 -21.39 -2.21
C ARG A 343 -6.57 -21.71 -0.75
N LEU A 344 -5.79 -21.13 0.17
CA LEU A 344 -5.97 -21.29 1.62
C LEU A 344 -7.07 -20.38 2.21
N GLY A 345 -7.70 -19.54 1.38
CA GLY A 345 -8.81 -18.70 1.76
C GLY A 345 -8.44 -17.26 2.16
N TYR A 346 -7.24 -16.80 1.90
CA TYR A 346 -6.92 -15.39 2.05
C TYR A 346 -7.61 -14.57 0.96
N ASP A 347 -8.32 -13.53 1.35
CA ASP A 347 -8.96 -12.60 0.39
C ASP A 347 -7.94 -11.62 -0.20
N ARG A 348 -6.88 -11.35 0.56
CA ARG A 348 -5.82 -10.42 0.22
C ARG A 348 -4.47 -10.92 0.73
N VAL A 349 -3.47 -10.80 -0.13
CA VAL A 349 -2.08 -11.10 0.18
C VAL A 349 -1.29 -9.80 0.33
N GLY A 350 -0.38 -9.75 1.30
CA GLY A 350 0.48 -8.61 1.62
C GLY A 350 1.37 -8.94 2.82
N CYS A 351 1.71 -7.95 3.67
CA CYS A 351 2.47 -8.24 4.89
C CYS A 351 1.62 -9.07 5.87
N TRP A 352 2.14 -10.22 6.33
CA TRP A 352 1.39 -11.14 7.20
C TRP A 352 1.04 -10.51 8.56
N CYS A 353 1.87 -9.60 9.11
CA CYS A 353 1.64 -8.89 10.38
C CYS A 353 0.95 -7.53 10.22
N CYS A 354 0.37 -7.22 9.06
CA CYS A 354 -0.22 -5.92 8.76
C CYS A 354 -1.36 -5.57 9.74
N PRO A 355 -1.37 -4.35 10.33
CA PRO A 355 -2.47 -3.92 11.21
C PRO A 355 -3.82 -3.80 10.49
N ASN A 356 -3.83 -3.78 9.15
CA ASN A 356 -5.05 -3.77 8.35
C ASN A 356 -5.63 -5.17 8.07
N ASN A 357 -4.93 -6.23 8.44
CA ASN A 357 -5.46 -7.57 8.32
C ASN A 357 -6.70 -7.74 9.21
N ASN A 358 -7.76 -8.34 8.65
CA ASN A 358 -8.98 -8.64 9.38
C ASN A 358 -8.80 -9.86 10.32
N GLN A 359 -9.80 -10.17 11.12
CA GLN A 359 -9.77 -11.30 12.06
C GLN A 359 -9.59 -12.65 11.34
N ARG A 360 -10.24 -12.81 10.18
CA ARG A 360 -10.12 -14.04 9.39
C ARG A 360 -8.69 -14.24 8.90
N ALA A 361 -8.05 -13.20 8.35
CA ALA A 361 -6.65 -13.29 7.91
C ALA A 361 -5.70 -13.62 9.08
N GLN A 362 -5.95 -13.07 10.27
CA GLN A 362 -5.18 -13.41 11.46
C GLN A 362 -5.41 -14.86 11.92
N PHE A 363 -6.65 -15.34 11.84
CA PHE A 363 -6.99 -16.72 12.11
C PHE A 363 -6.27 -17.68 11.14
N LEU A 364 -6.33 -17.41 9.83
CA LEU A 364 -5.59 -18.18 8.84
C LEU A 364 -4.08 -18.18 9.08
N SER A 365 -3.52 -17.04 9.49
CA SER A 365 -2.10 -16.94 9.82
C SER A 365 -1.71 -17.79 11.04
N ARG A 366 -2.60 -17.97 12.01
CA ARG A 366 -2.36 -18.90 13.14
C ARG A 366 -2.33 -20.36 12.69
N ILE A 367 -3.07 -20.71 11.64
CA ILE A 367 -3.11 -22.09 11.10
C ILE A 367 -1.90 -22.33 10.19
N TYR A 368 -1.65 -21.42 9.24
CA TYR A 368 -0.68 -21.67 8.16
C TYR A 368 0.71 -21.06 8.41
N MET A 369 0.86 -20.20 9.41
CA MET A 369 2.10 -19.55 9.83
C MET A 369 2.17 -19.45 11.37
N PRO A 370 2.07 -20.57 12.11
CA PRO A 370 1.94 -20.56 13.57
C PRO A 370 3.15 -19.94 14.27
N GLU A 371 4.37 -20.22 13.83
CA GLU A 371 5.59 -19.71 14.43
C GLU A 371 5.69 -18.18 14.29
N GLN A 372 5.48 -17.65 13.09
CA GLN A 372 5.51 -16.21 12.83
C GLN A 372 4.41 -15.49 13.59
N SER A 373 3.20 -16.08 13.63
CA SER A 373 2.05 -15.52 14.35
C SER A 373 2.31 -15.47 15.85
N LYS A 374 2.90 -16.52 16.44
CA LYS A 374 3.29 -16.59 17.85
C LYS A 374 4.37 -15.55 18.16
N LYS A 375 5.46 -15.53 17.39
CA LYS A 375 6.55 -14.55 17.57
C LYS A 375 6.04 -13.11 17.54
N TRP A 376 5.12 -12.81 16.65
CA TRP A 376 4.52 -11.47 16.56
C TRP A 376 3.61 -11.16 17.74
N ARG A 377 2.77 -12.12 18.17
CA ARG A 377 1.91 -11.96 19.34
C ARG A 377 2.75 -11.70 20.60
N ASP A 378 3.80 -12.50 20.83
CA ASP A 378 4.69 -12.36 21.98
C ASP A 378 5.40 -11.00 21.97
N PHE A 379 5.83 -10.52 20.80
CA PHE A 379 6.38 -9.18 20.63
C PHE A 379 5.35 -8.11 21.03
N LEU A 380 4.12 -8.22 20.55
CA LEU A 380 3.06 -7.24 20.83
C LEU A 380 2.70 -7.21 22.33
N ILE A 381 2.71 -8.34 23.02
CA ILE A 381 2.46 -8.42 24.47
C ILE A 381 3.57 -7.69 25.22
N ARG A 382 4.84 -8.02 24.97
CA ARG A 382 5.97 -7.32 25.62
C ARG A 382 5.93 -5.81 25.36
N PHE A 383 5.57 -5.41 24.13
CA PHE A 383 5.39 -4.00 23.80
C PHE A 383 4.24 -3.36 24.59
N ALA A 384 3.10 -4.04 24.72
CA ALA A 384 1.95 -3.55 25.48
C ALA A 384 2.29 -3.37 26.97
N GLU A 385 3.02 -4.30 27.58
CA GLU A 385 3.56 -4.21 28.93
C GLU A 385 4.52 -3.01 29.07
N LYS A 386 5.48 -2.86 28.15
CA LYS A 386 6.44 -1.74 28.11
C LYS A 386 5.76 -0.37 28.10
N ILE A 387 4.63 -0.23 27.42
CA ILE A 387 3.86 1.03 27.37
C ILE A 387 2.76 1.11 28.43
N GLY A 388 2.77 0.23 29.45
CA GLY A 388 1.89 0.26 30.61
C GLY A 388 0.42 -0.04 30.30
N LYS A 389 0.13 -0.94 29.35
CA LYS A 389 -1.24 -1.37 29.11
C LYS A 389 -1.67 -2.39 30.17
N PRO A 390 -2.77 -2.16 30.90
CA PRO A 390 -3.36 -3.22 31.70
C PRO A 390 -3.82 -4.36 30.79
N ASP A 391 -3.77 -5.59 31.27
CA ASP A 391 -4.19 -6.77 30.50
C ASP A 391 -3.59 -6.84 29.09
N ALA A 392 -2.25 -6.86 29.01
CA ALA A 392 -1.50 -6.80 27.74
C ALA A 392 -1.95 -7.86 26.72
N GLU A 393 -2.26 -9.08 27.17
CA GLU A 393 -2.77 -10.14 26.30
C GLU A 393 -4.14 -9.79 25.71
N VAL A 394 -5.08 -9.35 26.54
CA VAL A 394 -6.42 -8.93 26.07
C VAL A 394 -6.31 -7.74 25.10
N TYR A 395 -5.41 -6.79 25.38
CA TYR A 395 -5.14 -5.67 24.49
C TYR A 395 -4.66 -6.13 23.10
N VAL A 396 -3.82 -7.16 23.05
CA VAL A 396 -3.29 -7.72 21.80
C VAL A 396 -4.35 -8.56 21.09
N ASP A 397 -4.97 -9.51 21.77
CA ASP A 397 -5.90 -10.49 21.18
C ASP A 397 -7.19 -9.84 20.67
N THR A 398 -7.65 -8.77 21.34
CA THR A 398 -8.78 -7.95 20.84
C THR A 398 -8.39 -7.00 19.70
N GLY A 399 -7.10 -6.93 19.32
CA GLY A 399 -6.61 -6.10 18.22
C GLY A 399 -6.57 -4.60 18.53
N LYS A 400 -6.66 -4.18 19.80
CA LYS A 400 -6.59 -2.76 20.21
C LYS A 400 -5.27 -2.11 19.83
N TRP A 401 -4.16 -2.86 19.76
CA TRP A 401 -2.86 -2.38 19.31
C TRP A 401 -2.90 -1.75 17.89
N LYS A 402 -3.80 -2.21 17.03
CA LYS A 402 -3.98 -1.70 15.66
C LYS A 402 -4.45 -0.23 15.61
N ALA A 403 -5.06 0.25 16.69
CA ALA A 403 -5.58 1.62 16.81
C ALA A 403 -4.60 2.60 17.47
N ARG A 404 -3.38 2.19 17.80
CA ARG A 404 -2.36 3.04 18.39
C ARG A 404 -2.12 4.30 17.56
N GLN A 405 -2.02 5.48 18.22
CA GLN A 405 -1.92 6.79 17.57
C GLN A 405 -0.79 7.68 18.09
N GLY A 406 0.24 7.13 18.70
CA GLY A 406 1.35 7.94 19.19
C GLY A 406 2.36 7.13 19.98
N GLY A 407 3.42 7.79 20.37
CA GLY A 407 4.58 7.21 21.04
C GLY A 407 4.44 7.14 22.57
N ASN A 408 3.23 7.14 23.14
CA ASN A 408 3.00 7.08 24.58
C ASN A 408 3.79 5.92 25.22
N GLY A 409 4.61 6.24 26.21
CA GLY A 409 5.44 5.27 26.92
C GLY A 409 6.75 4.88 26.20
N LEU A 410 7.04 5.41 25.01
CA LEU A 410 8.31 5.18 24.32
C LEU A 410 9.37 6.21 24.74
N ALA A 411 10.59 5.76 25.00
CA ALA A 411 11.73 6.64 25.29
C ALA A 411 11.97 7.64 24.16
N ALA A 412 11.96 7.15 22.90
CA ALA A 412 12.12 7.97 21.71
C ALA A 412 11.07 9.11 21.57
N ALA A 413 9.91 8.99 22.21
CA ALA A 413 8.87 10.04 22.19
C ALA A 413 9.21 11.24 23.06
N GLY A 414 10.01 11.03 24.11
CA GLY A 414 10.46 12.10 25.02
C GLY A 414 11.42 13.08 24.31
N ASP A 415 12.21 12.56 23.40
CA ASP A 415 13.30 13.30 22.75
C ASP A 415 12.84 14.17 21.58
N VAL A 416 11.67 13.90 20.98
CA VAL A 416 11.22 14.64 19.78
C VAL A 416 10.51 15.97 20.06
N LYS A 417 10.27 16.34 21.32
CA LYS A 417 9.65 17.62 21.65
C LYS A 417 10.57 18.78 21.24
N ILE A 418 10.14 19.57 20.27
CA ILE A 418 10.82 20.82 19.96
C ILE A 418 10.60 21.80 21.10
N ARG A 419 11.71 22.21 21.70
CA ARG A 419 11.75 23.36 22.60
C ARG A 419 12.48 24.48 21.89
N PHE A 420 11.89 25.65 21.85
CA PHE A 420 12.55 26.83 21.37
C PHE A 420 12.20 28.02 22.27
N THR A 421 13.13 28.99 22.34
CA THR A 421 12.94 30.29 22.97
C THR A 421 13.26 31.37 21.96
N ASN A 422 12.58 32.52 22.04
CA ASN A 422 12.99 33.66 21.27
C ASN A 422 14.31 34.22 21.85
N CYS A 423 15.22 34.62 20.98
CA CYS A 423 16.44 35.27 21.40
C CYS A 423 16.07 36.68 21.91
N THR A 424 16.57 37.07 23.08
CA THR A 424 16.28 38.39 23.68
C THR A 424 17.22 39.49 23.19
N THR A 425 18.30 39.11 22.52
CA THR A 425 19.35 40.06 22.07
C THR A 425 19.35 40.30 20.56
N GLU A 426 18.62 39.46 19.79
CA GLU A 426 18.58 39.57 18.34
C GLU A 426 17.16 39.38 17.82
N ASP A 427 16.69 40.35 17.03
CA ASP A 427 15.38 40.25 16.37
C ASP A 427 15.33 39.11 15.35
N HIS A 428 14.16 38.48 15.27
CA HIS A 428 13.89 37.33 14.38
C HIS A 428 14.80 36.12 14.59
N ALA A 429 15.46 36.00 15.76
CA ALA A 429 16.27 34.87 16.15
C ALA A 429 15.55 33.95 17.14
N LYS A 430 15.69 32.65 16.96
CA LYS A 430 15.19 31.61 17.86
C LYS A 430 16.28 30.63 18.20
N ILE A 431 16.27 30.16 19.46
CA ILE A 431 17.17 29.13 19.97
C ILE A 431 16.37 27.82 20.03
N TYR A 432 16.80 26.82 19.29
CA TYR A 432 16.14 25.51 19.22
C TYR A 432 16.97 24.45 19.96
N SER A 433 16.31 23.66 20.80
CA SER A 433 16.90 22.47 21.41
C SER A 433 17.06 21.35 20.38
N LEU A 434 18.24 20.71 20.40
CA LEU A 434 18.56 19.57 19.54
C LEU A 434 18.73 18.31 20.37
N VAL A 435 18.36 17.15 19.79
CA VAL A 435 18.61 15.82 20.36
C VAL A 435 20.07 15.39 20.17
N HIS A 436 20.65 15.77 19.04
CA HIS A 436 22.05 15.52 18.69
C HIS A 436 22.81 16.84 18.51
N PRO A 437 24.14 16.85 18.59
CA PRO A 437 24.92 18.04 18.26
C PRO A 437 24.61 18.55 16.84
N LEU A 438 24.78 19.87 16.64
CA LEU A 438 24.75 20.45 15.30
C LEU A 438 25.78 19.76 14.42
N ASN A 439 25.37 19.30 13.26
CA ASN A 439 26.20 18.57 12.30
C ASN A 439 25.83 18.94 10.86
N ASP A 440 26.56 18.38 9.90
CA ASP A 440 26.37 18.66 8.47
C ASP A 440 24.99 18.21 7.95
N ASP A 441 24.38 17.18 8.53
CA ASP A 441 23.03 16.74 8.20
C ASP A 441 22.01 17.87 8.45
N LEU A 442 22.06 18.50 9.64
CA LEU A 442 21.16 19.60 9.96
C LEU A 442 21.43 20.82 9.06
N ILE A 443 22.69 21.16 8.86
CA ILE A 443 23.07 22.27 7.97
C ILE A 443 22.58 22.01 6.55
N GLY A 444 22.78 20.80 6.03
CA GLY A 444 22.29 20.36 4.73
C GLY A 444 20.76 20.42 4.59
N MET A 445 20.02 20.22 5.68
CA MET A 445 18.56 20.36 5.68
C MET A 445 18.06 21.79 5.38
N PHE A 446 18.94 22.81 5.40
CA PHE A 446 18.61 24.17 5.00
C PHE A 446 18.72 24.44 3.49
N THR A 447 19.31 23.52 2.71
CA THR A 447 19.43 23.63 1.24
C THR A 447 18.12 23.99 0.51
N PRO A 448 16.92 23.52 0.93
CA PRO A 448 15.66 23.90 0.28
C PRO A 448 15.30 25.39 0.41
N PHE A 449 15.94 26.12 1.28
CA PHE A 449 15.70 27.56 1.47
C PHE A 449 16.61 28.43 0.61
N GLY A 450 17.83 27.98 0.31
CA GLY A 450 18.80 28.78 -0.44
C GLY A 450 20.14 28.06 -0.64
N ARG A 451 21.19 28.82 -0.96
CA ARG A 451 22.57 28.32 -1.01
C ARG A 451 23.17 28.35 0.39
N VAL A 452 23.52 27.18 0.90
CA VAL A 452 24.25 27.05 2.17
C VAL A 452 25.70 27.47 1.94
N ALA A 453 26.20 28.45 2.70
CA ALA A 453 27.49 29.10 2.52
C ALA A 453 28.26 29.19 3.86
N PRO A 454 28.85 28.12 4.36
CA PRO A 454 29.64 28.15 5.59
C PRO A 454 30.88 29.05 5.48
N GLU A 455 31.39 29.25 4.29
CA GLU A 455 32.55 30.06 4.00
C GLU A 455 32.35 31.58 4.23
N LEU A 456 31.09 32.03 4.24
CA LEU A 456 30.73 33.46 4.40
C LEU A 456 30.33 33.84 5.82
N GLY A 457 30.14 32.87 6.72
CA GLY A 457 29.78 33.13 8.11
C GLY A 457 30.95 33.56 8.96
N GLN A 458 30.64 34.09 10.14
CA GLN A 458 31.64 34.48 11.13
C GLN A 458 32.33 33.26 11.74
N LYS A 459 33.59 33.06 11.44
CA LYS A 459 34.36 31.84 11.86
C LYS A 459 34.41 31.68 13.38
N LEU A 460 34.54 32.78 14.14
CA LEU A 460 34.58 32.74 15.61
C LEU A 460 33.28 32.20 16.22
N LEU A 461 32.15 32.36 15.54
CA LEU A 461 30.83 31.89 15.97
C LEU A 461 30.46 30.54 15.31
N SER A 462 31.32 29.97 14.49
CA SER A 462 30.99 28.82 13.65
C SER A 462 29.67 29.01 12.89
N GLU A 463 29.45 30.25 12.42
CA GLU A 463 28.23 30.66 11.74
C GLU A 463 28.18 30.10 10.33
N VAL A 464 27.01 29.63 9.93
CA VAL A 464 26.70 29.23 8.56
C VAL A 464 25.58 30.15 8.04
N LEU A 465 25.80 30.75 6.87
CA LEU A 465 24.79 31.55 6.19
C LEU A 465 24.06 30.74 5.14
N VAL A 466 22.77 31.05 4.96
CA VAL A 466 21.98 30.60 3.82
C VAL A 466 21.59 31.81 2.99
N LEU A 467 21.97 31.81 1.73
CA LEU A 467 21.76 32.91 0.81
C LEU A 467 20.56 32.67 -0.10
N ASP A 468 19.82 33.71 -0.38
CA ASP A 468 18.82 33.67 -1.44
C ASP A 468 19.50 33.43 -2.81
N ILE A 469 18.94 32.53 -3.60
CA ILE A 469 19.56 32.09 -4.87
C ILE A 469 19.59 33.21 -5.92
N LYS A 470 18.63 34.10 -5.91
CA LYS A 470 18.51 35.15 -6.93
C LYS A 470 19.35 36.39 -6.59
N THR A 471 19.27 36.80 -5.33
CA THR A 471 19.88 38.03 -4.87
C THR A 471 21.26 37.84 -4.23
N ASN A 472 21.58 36.58 -3.87
CA ASN A 472 22.79 36.22 -3.12
C ASN A 472 22.91 36.91 -1.74
N VAL A 473 21.80 37.44 -1.23
CA VAL A 473 21.72 38.09 0.09
C VAL A 473 21.48 37.05 1.17
N PRO A 474 22.12 37.12 2.35
CA PRO A 474 21.85 36.24 3.47
C PRO A 474 20.41 36.35 3.96
N ILE A 475 19.71 35.19 4.03
CA ILE A 475 18.33 35.13 4.53
C ILE A 475 18.20 34.30 5.82
N ILE A 476 19.18 33.44 6.14
CA ILE A 476 19.23 32.69 7.39
C ILE A 476 20.67 32.69 7.91
N SER A 477 20.85 32.90 9.21
CA SER A 477 22.08 32.66 9.96
C SER A 477 21.85 31.49 10.91
N ILE A 478 22.78 30.55 10.96
CA ILE A 478 22.76 29.36 11.79
C ILE A 478 24.03 29.35 12.62
N GLN A 479 23.91 29.31 13.95
CA GLN A 479 25.04 29.33 14.87
C GLN A 479 24.86 28.25 15.95
N PRO A 480 25.91 27.47 16.30
CA PRO A 480 25.88 26.65 17.51
C PRO A 480 25.54 27.52 18.71
N PHE A 481 24.76 26.98 19.63
CA PHE A 481 24.40 27.70 20.86
C PHE A 481 24.70 26.83 22.07
N GLY A 482 25.50 27.38 22.99
CA GLY A 482 25.87 26.74 24.25
C GLY A 482 25.45 27.62 25.41
N GLN A 483 24.47 27.20 26.19
CA GLN A 483 24.04 27.87 27.44
C GLN A 483 23.48 26.78 28.38
N ASP A 484 23.56 27.07 29.71
CA ASP A 484 22.96 26.21 30.73
C ASP A 484 21.49 25.93 30.45
N GLY A 485 21.11 24.68 30.61
CA GLY A 485 19.76 24.20 30.35
C GLY A 485 19.52 23.53 28.97
N TYR A 486 20.50 23.60 28.05
CA TYR A 486 20.46 22.90 26.76
C TYR A 486 21.61 21.89 26.66
N LYS A 487 21.29 20.64 26.38
CA LYS A 487 22.33 19.64 26.09
C LYS A 487 22.98 19.93 24.73
N HIS A 488 22.17 20.23 23.73
CA HIS A 488 22.57 20.69 22.40
C HIS A 488 21.55 21.70 21.91
N ALA A 489 22.01 22.78 21.31
CA ALA A 489 21.14 23.81 20.76
C ALA A 489 21.73 24.51 19.54
N VAL A 490 20.87 25.14 18.76
CA VAL A 490 21.24 25.95 17.60
C VAL A 490 20.45 27.26 17.65
N LYS A 491 21.14 28.39 17.44
CA LYS A 491 20.50 29.69 17.23
C LYS A 491 20.30 29.88 15.72
N VAL A 492 19.06 30.14 15.31
CA VAL A 492 18.72 30.42 13.91
C VAL A 492 18.02 31.76 13.82
N ARG A 493 18.58 32.66 13.01
CA ARG A 493 18.05 33.99 12.73
C ARG A 493 17.60 34.10 11.29
N THR A 494 16.43 34.67 11.05
CA THR A 494 15.96 35.03 9.71
C THR A 494 16.22 36.50 9.46
N MET A 495 16.66 36.88 8.25
CA MET A 495 17.03 38.22 7.87
C MET A 495 16.70 38.48 6.40
N ASN A 496 16.52 39.75 6.03
CA ASN A 496 16.32 40.17 4.64
C ASN A 496 15.18 39.42 3.89
N VAL A 497 14.12 39.10 4.60
CA VAL A 497 12.92 38.42 4.03
C VAL A 497 11.67 39.19 4.39
N ALA A 498 10.67 39.17 3.51
CA ALA A 498 9.40 39.85 3.74
C ALA A 498 8.51 39.17 4.78
N ASP A 499 8.59 37.81 4.87
CA ASP A 499 7.78 37.01 5.78
C ASP A 499 8.67 36.10 6.66
N HIS A 500 9.10 36.69 7.77
CA HIS A 500 9.89 36.01 8.80
C HIS A 500 9.13 34.86 9.46
N GLU A 501 7.84 35.01 9.71
CA GLU A 501 7.02 33.99 10.38
C GLU A 501 6.93 32.71 9.56
N SER A 502 6.63 32.84 8.28
CA SER A 502 6.52 31.67 7.39
C SER A 502 7.86 30.94 7.28
N LEU A 503 8.97 31.68 7.13
CA LEU A 503 10.30 31.11 7.07
C LEU A 503 10.68 30.42 8.39
N GLN A 504 10.45 31.05 9.53
CA GLN A 504 10.71 30.47 10.86
C GLN A 504 9.87 29.21 11.11
N ARG A 505 8.61 29.17 10.64
CA ARG A 505 7.77 27.97 10.71
C ARG A 505 8.39 26.81 9.91
N MET A 506 8.84 27.06 8.69
CA MET A 506 9.50 26.05 7.86
C MET A 506 10.86 25.60 8.44
N ILE A 507 11.63 26.50 9.04
CA ILE A 507 12.83 26.18 9.81
C ILE A 507 12.49 25.24 10.97
N GLY A 508 11.44 25.56 11.73
CA GLY A 508 10.93 24.67 12.78
C GLY A 508 10.59 23.26 12.28
N TYR A 509 10.10 23.12 11.04
CA TYR A 509 9.85 21.81 10.43
C TYR A 509 11.15 21.03 10.15
N GLN A 510 12.23 21.71 9.76
CA GLN A 510 13.53 21.05 9.56
C GLN A 510 14.19 20.64 10.87
N ILE A 511 14.13 21.49 11.90
CA ILE A 511 14.60 21.14 13.25
C ILE A 511 13.81 19.92 13.79
N ARG A 512 12.51 19.91 13.61
CA ARG A 512 11.65 18.77 13.94
C ARG A 512 12.09 17.50 13.24
N LYS A 513 12.37 17.61 11.94
CA LYS A 513 12.87 16.50 11.14
C LYS A 513 14.18 15.97 11.70
N PHE A 514 15.13 16.85 11.99
CA PHE A 514 16.42 16.47 12.55
C PHE A 514 16.27 15.69 13.86
N ASN A 515 15.46 16.19 14.79
CA ASN A 515 15.24 15.56 16.10
C ASN A 515 14.48 14.22 16.00
N ALA A 516 13.52 14.09 15.08
CA ALA A 516 12.61 12.96 14.98
C ALA A 516 12.99 11.94 13.88
N CYS A 517 14.03 12.20 13.08
CA CYS A 517 14.36 11.38 11.92
C CYS A 517 14.70 9.94 12.33
N ARG A 518 14.03 8.99 11.72
CA ARG A 518 14.27 7.54 11.84
C ARG A 518 14.56 6.91 10.48
N LYS A 519 15.09 7.72 9.55
CA LYS A 519 15.52 7.26 8.21
C LYS A 519 14.42 6.50 7.45
N CYS A 520 13.18 6.98 7.53
CA CYS A 520 11.99 6.32 6.98
C CYS A 520 11.85 6.43 5.46
N LEU A 521 12.81 7.03 4.76
CA LEU A 521 12.89 7.21 3.31
C LEU A 521 11.75 8.07 2.70
N LYS A 522 10.85 8.64 3.53
CA LYS A 522 9.72 9.40 2.99
C LYS A 522 10.13 10.68 2.27
N CYS A 523 11.13 11.40 2.80
CA CYS A 523 11.66 12.60 2.16
C CYS A 523 12.30 12.29 0.80
N GLU A 524 13.03 11.18 0.71
CA GLU A 524 13.62 10.67 -0.53
C GLU A 524 12.55 10.36 -1.58
N SER A 525 11.48 9.66 -1.17
CA SER A 525 10.35 9.34 -2.06
C SER A 525 9.58 10.56 -2.57
N LEU A 526 9.60 11.68 -1.84
CA LEU A 526 8.94 12.94 -2.22
C LEU A 526 9.82 13.84 -3.09
N CYS A 527 11.11 13.55 -3.22
CA CYS A 527 12.04 14.39 -3.95
C CYS A 527 12.03 14.08 -5.45
N ARG A 528 11.30 14.85 -6.25
CA ARG A 528 11.24 14.71 -7.71
C ARG A 528 12.60 14.85 -8.40
N ALA A 529 13.45 15.73 -7.86
CA ALA A 529 14.77 15.98 -8.40
C ALA A 529 15.81 14.92 -8.00
N GLY A 530 15.43 13.89 -7.21
CA GLY A 530 16.37 12.91 -6.69
C GLY A 530 17.53 13.50 -5.89
N ALA A 531 17.31 14.68 -5.28
CA ALA A 531 18.36 15.42 -4.56
C ALA A 531 18.59 14.88 -3.14
N ILE A 532 17.67 14.11 -2.58
CA ILE A 532 17.77 13.59 -1.20
C ILE A 532 18.28 12.17 -1.22
N SER A 533 19.29 11.90 -0.41
CA SER A 533 19.84 10.57 -0.16
C SER A 533 19.92 10.30 1.35
N ILE A 534 19.37 9.16 1.78
CA ILE A 534 19.36 8.73 3.18
C ILE A 534 20.05 7.38 3.25
N VAL A 535 21.30 7.36 3.70
CA VAL A 535 22.15 6.15 3.77
C VAL A 535 22.71 6.03 5.17
N GLY A 536 22.52 4.87 5.80
CA GLY A 536 22.90 4.67 7.20
C GLY A 536 22.26 5.75 8.08
N ASP A 537 23.09 6.44 8.85
CA ASP A 537 22.68 7.54 9.72
C ASP A 537 22.76 8.93 9.08
N SER A 538 23.11 9.04 7.81
CA SER A 538 23.24 10.31 7.10
C SER A 538 21.96 10.69 6.35
N TYR A 539 21.63 11.97 6.41
CA TYR A 539 20.56 12.62 5.63
C TYR A 539 21.20 13.73 4.78
N TYR A 540 21.44 13.45 3.53
CA TYR A 540 22.10 14.36 2.61
C TYR A 540 21.14 14.95 1.58
N ILE A 541 21.27 16.27 1.32
CA ILE A 541 20.59 16.96 0.20
C ILE A 541 21.68 17.46 -0.75
N ASN A 542 21.74 16.92 -1.95
CA ASN A 542 22.62 17.41 -3.01
C ASN A 542 22.19 18.82 -3.45
N PRO A 543 23.02 19.87 -3.24
CA PRO A 543 22.65 21.26 -3.52
C PRO A 543 22.47 21.55 -5.01
N ASP A 544 23.21 20.83 -5.88
CA ASP A 544 23.19 21.01 -7.34
C ASP A 544 21.93 20.41 -7.97
N LYS A 545 21.43 19.30 -7.39
CA LYS A 545 20.17 18.67 -7.82
C LYS A 545 18.93 19.31 -7.20
N CYS A 546 19.06 19.97 -6.07
CA CYS A 546 17.93 20.53 -5.33
C CYS A 546 17.30 21.72 -6.06
N VAL A 547 16.09 21.55 -6.57
CA VAL A 547 15.30 22.61 -7.24
C VAL A 547 14.55 23.51 -6.25
N ARG A 548 14.75 23.34 -4.96
CA ARG A 548 14.18 24.17 -3.85
C ARG A 548 12.66 24.24 -3.83
N CYS A 549 11.98 23.20 -4.32
CA CYS A 549 10.51 23.11 -4.33
C CYS A 549 9.87 22.99 -2.93
N LYS A 550 10.67 22.76 -1.88
CA LYS A 550 10.24 22.61 -0.47
C LYS A 550 9.28 21.44 -0.19
N MET A 551 9.07 20.51 -1.13
CA MET A 551 8.24 19.34 -0.90
C MET A 551 8.71 18.48 0.27
N CYS A 552 10.02 18.36 0.49
CA CYS A 552 10.58 17.69 1.65
C CYS A 552 10.37 18.44 2.98
N VAL A 553 9.87 19.67 2.97
CA VAL A 553 9.61 20.51 4.16
C VAL A 553 8.12 20.57 4.46
N THR A 554 7.28 20.84 3.43
CA THR A 554 5.88 21.27 3.62
C THR A 554 4.85 20.29 3.06
N ALA A 555 5.27 19.16 2.44
CA ALA A 555 4.33 18.21 1.86
C ALA A 555 3.29 17.72 2.89
N LYS A 556 2.05 17.61 2.45
CA LYS A 556 0.89 17.14 3.25
C LYS A 556 1.18 15.85 4.04
N TYR A 557 1.93 14.92 3.45
CA TYR A 557 2.29 13.64 4.07
C TYR A 557 3.31 13.74 5.21
N LEU A 558 4.01 14.88 5.32
CA LEU A 558 5.00 15.10 6.37
C LEU A 558 4.41 15.74 7.63
N ASP A 559 3.23 16.36 7.53
CA ASP A 559 2.46 16.90 8.66
C ASP A 559 3.32 17.73 9.64
N GLY A 560 3.90 18.82 9.14
CA GLY A 560 4.76 19.71 9.92
C GLY A 560 6.24 19.32 9.89
N GLY A 561 6.70 18.75 8.77
CA GLY A 561 8.11 18.56 8.44
C GLY A 561 8.63 17.13 8.55
N CYS A 562 8.03 16.25 9.38
CA CYS A 562 8.50 14.88 9.55
C CYS A 562 7.37 13.91 9.90
N MET A 563 7.24 12.86 9.11
CA MET A 563 6.27 11.79 9.37
C MET A 563 6.55 11.09 10.72
N MET A 564 7.81 10.91 11.09
CA MET A 564 8.18 10.25 12.35
C MET A 564 7.86 11.11 13.57
N ASP A 565 8.03 12.43 13.49
CA ASP A 565 7.62 13.34 14.56
C ASP A 565 6.12 13.18 14.88
N LYS A 566 5.28 13.05 13.83
CA LYS A 566 3.85 12.79 14.00
C LYS A 566 3.58 11.48 14.75
N TYR A 567 4.34 10.42 14.46
CA TYR A 567 4.13 9.11 15.06
C TYR A 567 4.70 8.99 16.47
N LEU A 568 5.75 9.73 16.78
CA LEU A 568 6.39 9.74 18.09
C LEU A 568 5.74 10.71 19.06
N ARG A 569 5.09 11.79 18.59
CA ARG A 569 4.38 12.71 19.48
C ARG A 569 3.33 11.97 20.33
N THR A 570 3.34 12.27 21.60
CA THR A 570 2.22 11.94 22.51
C THR A 570 1.12 12.97 22.33
N LYS A 571 -0.11 12.52 22.17
CA LYS A 571 -1.28 13.40 22.26
C LYS A 571 -1.58 13.74 23.68
#